data_ec8476c38bb575d9dc121901f3f6a05f
#
_entry.id   ec8476c38bb575d9dc121901f3f6a05f
#
_cell.length_a   1.000
_cell.length_b   1.000
_cell.length_c   1.000
_cell.angle_alpha   90.00
_cell.angle_beta   90.00
_cell.angle_gamma   90.00
#
_symmetry.space_group_name_H-M   'P 1'
#
loop_
_entity.id
_entity.type
_entity.pdbx_description
1 polymer ?
#
loop_
_entity_poly.entity_id
_entity_poly.type
_entity_poly.pdbx_seq_one_letter_code
_entity_poly.pdbx_strand_id
1 'polypeptide(L)'
;MAVVLKSSDELERMRIAGRLASEVLDFITPHVRPGVTTGKLNDLCHEHMVAVQGTVPAPLNYAPPGYRPFPKSICTSVNHQVCHGVPGDRVLKAGDILNVDITVIKDGYHGDCSRMFYVGEPSIQAKRLVEVTFECMWLGIRQVRPGGRLGDVGAAIQAHAEKQGFSVVREFCGHGIGRKFHEEPQVLHYGKAGAGIPLEPGMTFTIEPMINAGKPGIRELADGWTIVTKDHSLSAQWEHTVAVTESGFEVLTQSNGTQAAP
;
A
#
# COMPACT_ATOMS: atom_id res chain seq x y z
N MET A 1 -3.19 -8.47 20.04
CA MET A 1 -2.06 -9.43 20.09
C MET A 1 -0.80 -8.62 20.38
N ALA A 2 0.28 -9.25 20.87
CA ALA A 2 1.54 -8.53 21.07
C ALA A 2 2.23 -8.26 19.72
N VAL A 3 2.96 -7.15 19.61
CA VAL A 3 3.82 -6.86 18.46
C VAL A 3 4.95 -7.90 18.40
N VAL A 4 5.22 -8.43 17.21
CA VAL A 4 6.27 -9.42 16.98
C VAL A 4 7.53 -8.72 16.46
N LEU A 5 8.62 -8.78 17.22
CA LEU A 5 9.92 -8.31 16.79
C LEU A 5 10.60 -9.39 15.92
N LYS A 6 11.05 -9.00 14.74
CA LYS A 6 11.71 -9.90 13.78
C LYS A 6 13.19 -10.02 14.12
N SER A 7 13.71 -11.24 14.12
CA SER A 7 15.14 -11.50 14.17
C SER A 7 15.84 -11.06 12.87
N SER A 8 17.17 -11.00 12.89
CA SER A 8 17.97 -10.67 11.70
C SER A 8 17.69 -11.61 10.52
N ASP A 9 17.53 -12.92 10.78
CA ASP A 9 17.22 -13.91 9.76
C ASP A 9 15.81 -13.72 9.19
N GLU A 10 14.84 -13.33 10.04
CA GLU A 10 13.49 -13.02 9.62
C GLU A 10 13.43 -11.73 8.79
N LEU A 11 14.18 -10.70 9.18
CA LEU A 11 14.31 -9.47 8.40
C LEU A 11 14.91 -9.75 7.02
N GLU A 12 15.90 -10.63 6.89
CA GLU A 12 16.45 -11.00 5.59
C GLU A 12 15.42 -11.68 4.70
N ARG A 13 14.61 -12.57 5.23
CA ARG A 13 13.48 -13.18 4.49
C ARG A 13 12.45 -12.16 4.07
N MET A 14 12.16 -11.17 4.91
CA MET A 14 11.26 -10.08 4.59
C MET A 14 11.82 -9.14 3.52
N ARG A 15 13.15 -8.89 3.50
CA ARG A 15 13.81 -8.15 2.40
C ARG A 15 13.60 -8.86 1.06
N ILE A 16 13.76 -10.18 1.05
CA ILE A 16 13.54 -10.99 -0.15
C ILE A 16 12.08 -10.88 -0.60
N ALA A 17 11.12 -11.10 0.29
CA ALA A 17 9.70 -11.00 -0.03
C ALA A 17 9.30 -9.59 -0.49
N GLY A 18 9.76 -8.56 0.22
CA GLY A 18 9.49 -7.15 -0.10
C GLY A 18 10.06 -6.73 -1.45
N ARG A 19 11.30 -7.12 -1.76
CA ARG A 19 11.90 -6.89 -3.08
C ARG A 19 11.09 -7.56 -4.18
N LEU A 20 10.71 -8.84 -4.00
CA LEU A 20 9.91 -9.57 -4.98
C LEU A 20 8.55 -8.91 -5.23
N ALA A 21 7.88 -8.39 -4.19
CA ALA A 21 6.65 -7.61 -4.36
C ALA A 21 6.88 -6.35 -5.20
N SER A 22 7.94 -5.59 -4.91
CA SER A 22 8.29 -4.38 -5.67
C SER A 22 8.67 -4.68 -7.12
N GLU A 23 9.35 -5.80 -7.40
CA GLU A 23 9.69 -6.27 -8.75
C GLU A 23 8.44 -6.58 -9.58
N VAL A 24 7.32 -7.03 -8.97
CA VAL A 24 6.03 -7.20 -9.67
C VAL A 24 5.49 -5.84 -10.14
N LEU A 25 5.63 -4.78 -9.33
CA LEU A 25 5.24 -3.42 -9.72
C LEU A 25 6.11 -2.89 -10.88
N ASP A 26 7.40 -3.22 -10.91
CA ASP A 26 8.26 -2.90 -12.05
C ASP A 26 7.84 -3.66 -13.30
N PHE A 27 7.60 -4.96 -13.18
CA PHE A 27 7.15 -5.82 -14.28
C PHE A 27 5.84 -5.31 -14.90
N ILE A 28 4.85 -4.91 -14.09
CA ILE A 28 3.54 -4.49 -14.60
C ILE A 28 3.55 -3.10 -15.22
N THR A 29 4.53 -2.26 -14.90
CA THR A 29 4.61 -0.85 -15.35
C THR A 29 4.36 -0.66 -16.85
N PRO A 30 5.01 -1.35 -17.79
CA PRO A 30 4.78 -1.16 -19.23
C PRO A 30 3.42 -1.65 -19.73
N HIS A 31 2.69 -2.41 -18.90
CA HIS A 31 1.37 -2.94 -19.22
C HIS A 31 0.22 -2.02 -18.78
N VAL A 32 0.48 -1.05 -17.91
CA VAL A 32 -0.52 -0.07 -17.46
C VAL A 32 -0.68 1.01 -18.53
N ARG A 33 -1.66 0.81 -19.42
CA ARG A 33 -1.92 1.70 -20.55
C ARG A 33 -3.41 1.72 -20.94
N PRO A 34 -3.88 2.74 -21.66
CA PRO A 34 -5.26 2.79 -22.14
C PRO A 34 -5.62 1.53 -22.93
N GLY A 35 -6.84 1.04 -22.73
CA GLY A 35 -7.39 -0.14 -23.42
C GLY A 35 -7.12 -1.48 -22.72
N VAL A 36 -6.26 -1.51 -21.70
CA VAL A 36 -6.05 -2.74 -20.89
C VAL A 36 -7.11 -2.83 -19.80
N THR A 37 -7.59 -4.05 -19.50
CA THR A 37 -8.49 -4.28 -18.35
C THR A 37 -7.70 -4.50 -17.06
N THR A 38 -8.29 -4.15 -15.92
CA THR A 38 -7.70 -4.46 -14.61
C THR A 38 -7.57 -5.96 -14.38
N GLY A 39 -8.49 -6.76 -14.94
CA GLY A 39 -8.39 -8.22 -14.95
C GLY A 39 -7.15 -8.72 -15.69
N LYS A 40 -6.82 -8.13 -16.85
CA LYS A 40 -5.58 -8.50 -17.59
C LYS A 40 -4.33 -8.16 -16.78
N LEU A 41 -4.31 -7.05 -16.05
CA LEU A 41 -3.18 -6.73 -15.16
C LEU A 41 -3.06 -7.77 -14.04
N ASN A 42 -4.17 -8.20 -13.44
CA ASN A 42 -4.17 -9.28 -12.46
C ASN A 42 -3.56 -10.56 -13.02
N ASP A 43 -3.96 -10.98 -14.23
CA ASP A 43 -3.51 -12.23 -14.81
C ASP A 43 -2.00 -12.22 -15.09
N LEU A 44 -1.49 -11.07 -15.58
CA LEU A 44 -0.06 -10.88 -15.80
C LEU A 44 0.73 -10.91 -14.48
N CYS A 45 0.27 -10.20 -13.45
CA CYS A 45 0.91 -10.23 -12.14
C CYS A 45 0.87 -11.62 -11.51
N HIS A 46 -0.28 -12.31 -11.58
CA HIS A 46 -0.42 -13.67 -11.08
C HIS A 46 0.60 -14.63 -11.74
N GLU A 47 0.67 -14.63 -13.06
CA GLU A 47 1.61 -15.48 -13.80
C GLU A 47 3.06 -15.15 -13.43
N HIS A 48 3.42 -13.87 -13.33
CA HIS A 48 4.76 -13.45 -12.94
C HIS A 48 5.12 -13.90 -11.52
N MET A 49 4.23 -13.70 -10.54
CA MET A 49 4.42 -14.13 -9.15
C MET A 49 4.60 -15.64 -9.05
N VAL A 50 3.70 -16.41 -9.67
CA VAL A 50 3.67 -17.86 -9.50
C VAL A 50 4.71 -18.55 -10.37
N ALA A 51 4.76 -18.27 -11.68
CA ALA A 51 5.58 -19.00 -12.64
C ALA A 51 7.03 -18.49 -12.70
N VAL A 52 7.26 -17.18 -12.49
CA VAL A 52 8.61 -16.59 -12.62
C VAL A 52 9.29 -16.48 -11.25
N GLN A 53 8.62 -15.89 -10.26
CA GLN A 53 9.21 -15.66 -8.93
C GLN A 53 9.08 -16.87 -7.99
N GLY A 54 8.14 -17.80 -8.24
CA GLY A 54 7.82 -18.89 -7.33
C GLY A 54 7.31 -18.36 -5.97
N THR A 55 6.51 -17.30 -6.02
CA THR A 55 5.82 -16.72 -4.85
C THR A 55 4.35 -17.09 -4.85
N VAL A 56 3.70 -16.88 -3.71
CA VAL A 56 2.25 -17.06 -3.58
C VAL A 56 1.60 -15.69 -3.45
N PRO A 57 0.60 -15.35 -4.29
CA PRO A 57 -0.18 -14.12 -4.13
C PRO A 57 -0.97 -14.16 -2.82
N ALA A 58 -0.65 -13.31 -1.86
CA ALA A 58 -1.28 -13.31 -0.55
C ALA A 58 -2.76 -12.90 -0.58
N PRO A 59 -3.22 -11.97 -1.44
CA PRO A 59 -4.62 -11.58 -1.49
C PRO A 59 -5.55 -12.70 -1.97
N LEU A 60 -5.07 -13.60 -2.85
CA LEU A 60 -5.91 -14.64 -3.44
C LEU A 60 -6.48 -15.59 -2.39
N ASN A 61 -7.80 -15.62 -2.26
CA ASN A 61 -8.55 -16.36 -1.24
C ASN A 61 -8.34 -15.87 0.20
N TYR A 62 -7.72 -14.71 0.40
CA TYR A 62 -7.65 -14.09 1.72
C TYR A 62 -9.06 -13.73 2.22
N ALA A 63 -9.40 -14.17 3.43
CA ALA A 63 -10.72 -14.01 4.02
C ALA A 63 -10.61 -13.68 5.52
N PRO A 64 -10.51 -12.41 5.92
CA PRO A 64 -10.60 -12.05 7.32
C PRO A 64 -12.02 -12.34 7.85
N PRO A 65 -12.19 -12.47 9.17
CA PRO A 65 -13.50 -12.76 9.76
C PRO A 65 -14.60 -11.83 9.26
N GLY A 66 -15.68 -12.41 8.72
CA GLY A 66 -16.82 -11.66 8.19
C GLY A 66 -16.74 -11.28 6.71
N TYR A 67 -15.60 -11.49 6.05
CA TYR A 67 -15.43 -11.21 4.63
C TYR A 67 -15.51 -12.47 3.78
N ARG A 68 -15.93 -12.31 2.52
CA ARG A 68 -15.79 -13.35 1.50
C ARG A 68 -14.33 -13.44 1.07
N PRO A 69 -13.84 -14.61 0.61
CA PRO A 69 -12.49 -14.71 0.05
C PRO A 69 -12.26 -13.70 -1.08
N PHE A 70 -11.15 -12.98 -1.02
CA PHE A 70 -10.76 -12.06 -2.11
C PHE A 70 -10.48 -12.86 -3.38
N PRO A 71 -11.13 -12.54 -4.52
CA PRO A 71 -11.15 -13.45 -5.67
C PRO A 71 -9.96 -13.31 -6.62
N LYS A 72 -8.99 -12.44 -6.33
CA LYS A 72 -7.91 -12.03 -7.23
C LYS A 72 -6.55 -12.03 -6.54
N SER A 73 -5.48 -11.94 -7.32
CA SER A 73 -4.10 -12.03 -6.82
C SER A 73 -3.50 -10.69 -6.43
N ILE A 74 -4.09 -9.59 -6.90
CA ILE A 74 -3.68 -8.22 -6.64
C ILE A 74 -4.92 -7.35 -6.42
N CYS A 75 -4.74 -6.15 -5.82
CA CYS A 75 -5.80 -5.14 -5.87
C CYS A 75 -5.50 -4.11 -6.97
N THR A 76 -6.56 -3.57 -7.57
CA THR A 76 -6.48 -2.49 -8.58
C THR A 76 -7.54 -1.44 -8.28
N SER A 77 -7.11 -0.26 -7.81
CA SER A 77 -8.02 0.81 -7.41
C SER A 77 -7.91 1.99 -8.37
N VAL A 78 -9.00 2.27 -9.11
CA VAL A 78 -9.03 3.26 -10.21
C VAL A 78 -9.76 4.52 -9.77
N ASN A 79 -9.15 5.70 -9.92
CA ASN A 79 -9.73 7.01 -9.70
C ASN A 79 -10.30 7.23 -8.29
N HIS A 80 -11.62 7.09 -8.11
CA HIS A 80 -12.32 7.25 -6.84
C HIS A 80 -12.35 5.98 -5.97
N GLN A 81 -11.77 4.89 -6.46
CA GLN A 81 -11.52 3.71 -5.64
C GLN A 81 -10.35 3.98 -4.71
N VAL A 82 -10.58 3.76 -3.42
CA VAL A 82 -9.62 4.07 -2.35
C VAL A 82 -8.59 2.96 -2.18
N CYS A 83 -9.10 1.72 -1.99
CA CYS A 83 -8.29 0.52 -1.83
C CYS A 83 -9.12 -0.74 -2.12
N HIS A 84 -8.48 -1.90 -2.13
CA HIS A 84 -9.07 -3.23 -2.32
C HIS A 84 -9.92 -3.37 -3.59
N GLY A 85 -9.68 -2.56 -4.61
CA GLY A 85 -10.39 -2.66 -5.89
C GLY A 85 -10.20 -4.05 -6.50
N VAL A 86 -11.31 -4.76 -6.77
CA VAL A 86 -11.29 -6.11 -7.35
C VAL A 86 -11.01 -6.02 -8.85
N PRO A 87 -9.91 -6.60 -9.36
CA PRO A 87 -9.62 -6.65 -10.79
C PRO A 87 -10.72 -7.34 -11.60
N GLY A 88 -11.10 -6.77 -12.74
CA GLY A 88 -12.18 -7.28 -13.58
C GLY A 88 -12.18 -6.66 -14.98
N ASP A 89 -13.37 -6.51 -15.57
CA ASP A 89 -13.56 -6.05 -16.94
C ASP A 89 -13.42 -4.53 -17.11
N ARG A 90 -13.07 -3.79 -16.05
CA ARG A 90 -12.79 -2.35 -16.10
C ARG A 90 -11.67 -2.07 -17.09
N VAL A 91 -11.98 -1.44 -18.23
CA VAL A 91 -10.99 -0.96 -19.20
C VAL A 91 -10.41 0.38 -18.73
N LEU A 92 -9.08 0.44 -18.65
CA LEU A 92 -8.36 1.67 -18.32
C LEU A 92 -8.45 2.68 -19.48
N LYS A 93 -8.64 3.95 -19.14
CA LYS A 93 -8.77 5.07 -20.08
C LYS A 93 -7.66 6.08 -19.87
N ALA A 94 -7.29 6.78 -20.93
CA ALA A 94 -6.36 7.90 -20.81
C ALA A 94 -6.89 8.93 -19.80
N GLY A 95 -6.04 9.34 -18.86
CA GLY A 95 -6.39 10.23 -17.75
C GLY A 95 -6.75 9.52 -16.46
N ASP A 96 -6.95 8.19 -16.45
CA ASP A 96 -7.14 7.44 -15.20
C ASP A 96 -5.86 7.46 -14.35
N ILE A 97 -6.04 7.47 -13.03
CA ILE A 97 -5.00 7.10 -12.06
C ILE A 97 -5.35 5.74 -11.47
N LEU A 98 -4.35 4.91 -11.27
CA LEU A 98 -4.51 3.54 -10.83
C LEU A 98 -3.53 3.23 -9.69
N ASN A 99 -4.02 2.75 -8.57
CA ASN A 99 -3.19 2.04 -7.59
C ASN A 99 -3.16 0.56 -7.96
N VAL A 100 -1.96 -0.03 -8.00
CA VAL A 100 -1.75 -1.48 -8.03
C VAL A 100 -1.07 -1.86 -6.74
N ASP A 101 -1.67 -2.81 -6.04
CA ASP A 101 -1.26 -3.24 -4.72
C ASP A 101 -0.92 -4.74 -4.76
N ILE A 102 0.30 -5.04 -4.33
CA ILE A 102 0.96 -6.34 -4.47
C ILE A 102 1.41 -6.86 -3.12
N THR A 103 0.85 -8.00 -2.72
CA THR A 103 1.40 -8.76 -1.59
C THR A 103 1.80 -10.16 -2.05
N VAL A 104 3.04 -10.52 -1.81
CA VAL A 104 3.57 -11.86 -2.10
C VAL A 104 3.97 -12.59 -0.81
N ILE A 105 3.88 -13.93 -0.84
CA ILE A 105 4.45 -14.78 0.20
C ILE A 105 5.67 -15.49 -0.39
N LYS A 106 6.82 -15.34 0.24
CA LYS A 106 8.05 -16.06 -0.07
C LYS A 106 8.61 -16.71 1.19
N ASP A 107 8.78 -18.04 1.16
CA ASP A 107 9.32 -18.83 2.28
C ASP A 107 8.64 -18.54 3.64
N GLY A 108 7.31 -18.31 3.58
CA GLY A 108 6.46 -18.06 4.74
C GLY A 108 6.48 -16.64 5.28
N TYR A 109 7.05 -15.66 4.53
CA TYR A 109 7.04 -14.24 4.87
C TYR A 109 6.34 -13.42 3.78
N HIS A 110 5.65 -12.36 4.20
CA HIS A 110 4.93 -11.46 3.32
C HIS A 110 5.80 -10.25 2.96
N GLY A 111 5.71 -9.84 1.71
CA GLY A 111 6.20 -8.54 1.22
C GLY A 111 5.03 -7.81 0.60
N ASP A 112 4.78 -6.57 1.03
CA ASP A 112 3.59 -5.79 0.72
C ASP A 112 3.94 -4.38 0.30
N CYS A 113 3.47 -3.96 -0.87
CA CYS A 113 3.67 -2.61 -1.37
C CYS A 113 2.70 -2.25 -2.48
N SER A 114 2.38 -0.97 -2.60
CA SER A 114 1.57 -0.46 -3.68
C SER A 114 2.19 0.75 -4.38
N ARG A 115 1.78 0.96 -5.63
CA ARG A 115 2.27 2.05 -6.48
C ARG A 115 1.12 2.67 -7.26
N MET A 116 1.17 4.01 -7.39
CA MET A 116 0.28 4.74 -8.30
C MET A 116 0.85 4.78 -9.72
N PHE A 117 -0.03 4.63 -10.68
CA PHE A 117 0.25 4.69 -12.11
C PHE A 117 -0.63 5.74 -12.78
N TYR A 118 -0.06 6.44 -13.76
CA TYR A 118 -0.82 7.28 -14.67
C TYR A 118 -1.12 6.50 -15.96
N VAL A 119 -2.39 6.48 -16.35
CA VAL A 119 -2.83 5.87 -17.60
C VAL A 119 -2.90 6.95 -18.67
N GLY A 120 -1.84 7.13 -19.45
CA GLY A 120 -1.68 8.29 -20.32
C GLY A 120 -1.44 9.57 -19.50
N GLU A 121 -1.97 10.71 -19.98
CA GLU A 121 -1.77 12.01 -19.32
C GLU A 121 -2.88 12.27 -18.30
N PRO A 122 -2.54 12.38 -16.99
CA PRO A 122 -3.53 12.65 -15.94
C PRO A 122 -3.89 14.14 -15.91
N SER A 123 -5.02 14.47 -15.28
CA SER A 123 -5.34 15.86 -14.97
C SER A 123 -4.35 16.44 -13.95
N ILE A 124 -4.20 17.78 -13.94
CA ILE A 124 -3.33 18.48 -12.97
C ILE A 124 -3.72 18.12 -11.52
N GLN A 125 -5.03 18.02 -11.23
CA GLN A 125 -5.51 17.64 -9.91
C GLN A 125 -5.12 16.19 -9.56
N ALA A 126 -5.27 15.26 -10.50
CA ALA A 126 -4.90 13.86 -10.29
C ALA A 126 -3.40 13.71 -10.04
N LYS A 127 -2.57 14.39 -10.84
CA LYS A 127 -1.12 14.40 -10.67
C LYS A 127 -0.72 14.93 -9.28
N ARG A 128 -1.27 16.09 -8.90
CA ARG A 128 -1.00 16.69 -7.58
C ARG A 128 -1.41 15.76 -6.43
N LEU A 129 -2.58 15.10 -6.52
CA LEU A 129 -3.02 14.14 -5.50
C LEU A 129 -2.03 12.99 -5.34
N VAL A 130 -1.61 12.38 -6.45
CA VAL A 130 -0.68 11.25 -6.45
C VAL A 130 0.68 11.65 -5.87
N GLU A 131 1.22 12.83 -6.25
CA GLU A 131 2.49 13.36 -5.75
C GLU A 131 2.41 13.65 -4.24
N VAL A 132 1.37 14.35 -3.78
CA VAL A 132 1.18 14.63 -2.34
C VAL A 132 0.99 13.35 -1.53
N THR A 133 0.31 12.34 -2.06
CA THR A 133 0.18 11.05 -1.38
C THR A 133 1.51 10.34 -1.23
N PHE A 134 2.37 10.40 -2.26
CA PHE A 134 3.75 9.90 -2.19
C PHE A 134 4.58 10.63 -1.13
N GLU A 135 4.49 11.96 -1.09
CA GLU A 135 5.14 12.77 -0.06
C GLU A 135 4.62 12.41 1.34
N CYS A 136 3.30 12.22 1.52
CA CYS A 136 2.70 11.77 2.77
C CYS A 136 3.30 10.46 3.26
N MET A 137 3.41 9.45 2.41
CA MET A 137 4.02 8.17 2.75
C MET A 137 5.47 8.37 3.25
N TRP A 138 6.29 9.11 2.51
CA TRP A 138 7.68 9.33 2.89
C TRP A 138 7.85 10.20 4.14
N LEU A 139 6.98 11.18 4.37
CA LEU A 139 6.97 11.95 5.62
C LEU A 139 6.65 11.05 6.82
N GLY A 140 5.74 10.10 6.66
CA GLY A 140 5.47 9.08 7.65
C GLY A 140 6.68 8.16 7.89
N ILE A 141 7.28 7.62 6.83
CA ILE A 141 8.46 6.74 6.89
C ILE A 141 9.63 7.42 7.62
N ARG A 142 9.88 8.70 7.37
CA ARG A 142 10.96 9.47 8.02
C ARG A 142 10.77 9.66 9.54
N GLN A 143 9.56 9.41 10.08
CA GLN A 143 9.33 9.41 11.53
C GLN A 143 9.75 8.10 12.20
N VAL A 144 9.99 7.04 11.42
CA VAL A 144 10.32 5.72 11.94
C VAL A 144 11.76 5.69 12.45
N ARG A 145 11.91 5.52 13.77
CA ARG A 145 13.19 5.42 14.46
C ARG A 145 13.03 4.76 15.82
N PRO A 146 14.04 4.14 16.38
CA PRO A 146 13.99 3.61 17.75
C PRO A 146 13.59 4.68 18.76
N GLY A 147 12.65 4.35 19.64
CA GLY A 147 12.12 5.26 20.66
C GLY A 147 11.15 6.33 20.15
N GLY A 148 10.98 6.51 18.83
CA GLY A 148 9.88 7.25 18.24
C GLY A 148 8.54 6.60 18.59
N ARG A 149 7.43 7.24 18.25
CA ARG A 149 6.10 6.69 18.51
C ARG A 149 5.30 6.54 17.24
N LEU A 150 4.46 5.53 17.20
CA LEU A 150 3.65 5.22 16.00
C LEU A 150 2.74 6.39 15.59
N GLY A 151 2.24 7.18 16.57
CA GLY A 151 1.46 8.38 16.30
C GLY A 151 2.23 9.51 15.60
N ASP A 152 3.57 9.50 15.62
CA ASP A 152 4.38 10.46 14.88
C ASP A 152 4.21 10.26 13.38
N VAL A 153 4.11 9.00 12.92
CA VAL A 153 3.85 8.62 11.52
C VAL A 153 2.54 9.23 11.04
N GLY A 154 1.44 8.93 11.75
CA GLY A 154 0.12 9.43 11.37
C GLY A 154 -0.02 10.94 11.44
N ALA A 155 0.58 11.58 12.45
CA ALA A 155 0.56 13.04 12.60
C ALA A 155 1.29 13.74 11.44
N ALA A 156 2.44 13.23 10.99
CA ALA A 156 3.18 13.79 9.86
C ALA A 156 2.40 13.67 8.55
N ILE A 157 1.81 12.51 8.28
CA ILE A 157 0.96 12.25 7.12
C ILE A 157 -0.24 13.20 7.09
N GLN A 158 -1.00 13.24 8.18
CA GLN A 158 -2.20 14.06 8.28
C GLN A 158 -1.90 15.54 8.10
N ALA A 159 -0.88 16.04 8.80
CA ALA A 159 -0.52 17.46 8.73
C ALA A 159 -0.17 17.88 7.29
N HIS A 160 0.55 17.04 6.54
CA HIS A 160 0.91 17.34 5.16
C HIS A 160 -0.32 17.28 4.23
N ALA A 161 -1.09 16.19 4.28
CA ALA A 161 -2.28 16.03 3.43
C ALA A 161 -3.29 17.19 3.63
N GLU A 162 -3.61 17.54 4.88
CA GLU A 162 -4.56 18.62 5.20
C GLU A 162 -4.02 19.99 4.80
N LYS A 163 -2.71 20.26 4.97
CA LYS A 163 -2.06 21.48 4.49
C LYS A 163 -2.17 21.63 2.96
N GLN A 164 -2.16 20.54 2.24
CA GLN A 164 -2.32 20.51 0.78
C GLN A 164 -3.79 20.56 0.33
N GLY A 165 -4.75 20.60 1.27
CA GLY A 165 -6.19 20.67 1.02
C GLY A 165 -6.83 19.33 0.68
N PHE A 166 -6.17 18.22 1.02
CA PHE A 166 -6.66 16.86 0.87
C PHE A 166 -7.10 16.27 2.22
N SER A 167 -7.76 15.13 2.21
CA SER A 167 -8.21 14.45 3.42
C SER A 167 -7.64 13.05 3.53
N VAL A 168 -7.36 12.63 4.77
CA VAL A 168 -6.86 11.28 5.08
C VAL A 168 -8.05 10.36 5.37
N VAL A 169 -8.08 9.19 4.76
CA VAL A 169 -9.02 8.11 5.08
C VAL A 169 -8.71 7.56 6.48
N ARG A 170 -9.74 7.32 7.30
CA ARG A 170 -9.58 6.96 8.70
C ARG A 170 -10.02 5.54 9.06
N GLU A 171 -10.78 4.91 8.19
CA GLU A 171 -11.36 3.58 8.40
C GLU A 171 -10.38 2.45 8.07
N PHE A 172 -9.30 2.76 7.35
CA PHE A 172 -8.22 1.85 7.01
C PHE A 172 -6.89 2.38 7.54
N CYS A 173 -5.95 1.47 7.75
CA CYS A 173 -4.64 1.77 8.33
C CYS A 173 -3.60 0.80 7.80
N GLY A 174 -2.33 1.14 7.93
CA GLY A 174 -1.25 0.19 7.80
C GLY A 174 -1.23 -0.81 8.95
N HIS A 175 -0.46 -1.84 8.83
CA HIS A 175 -0.46 -2.97 9.75
C HIS A 175 0.94 -3.58 9.93
N GLY A 176 1.16 -4.22 11.07
CA GLY A 176 2.29 -5.11 11.24
C GLY A 176 2.23 -6.22 10.19
N ILE A 177 3.39 -6.69 9.75
CA ILE A 177 3.50 -7.70 8.70
C ILE A 177 4.70 -8.62 8.98
N GLY A 178 4.59 -9.88 8.54
CA GLY A 178 5.65 -10.85 8.74
C GLY A 178 5.23 -12.23 8.24
N ARG A 179 5.12 -13.19 9.16
CA ARG A 179 4.59 -14.51 8.83
C ARG A 179 3.08 -14.52 8.58
N LYS A 180 2.37 -13.51 9.11
CA LYS A 180 0.98 -13.27 8.79
C LYS A 180 0.88 -12.03 7.92
N PHE A 181 -0.13 -11.97 7.07
CA PHE A 181 -0.43 -10.83 6.24
C PHE A 181 -0.66 -9.59 7.11
N HIS A 182 -1.58 -9.68 8.05
CA HIS A 182 -1.89 -8.62 9.00
C HIS A 182 -1.52 -9.04 10.43
N GLU A 183 -0.59 -8.30 11.03
CA GLU A 183 -0.14 -8.43 12.42
C GLU A 183 -0.37 -7.11 13.17
N GLU A 184 -0.16 -7.13 14.50
CA GLU A 184 0.01 -5.87 15.24
C GLU A 184 1.38 -5.24 14.90
N PRO A 185 1.47 -3.90 14.91
CA PRO A 185 0.46 -2.93 15.32
C PRO A 185 -0.40 -2.43 14.16
N GLN A 186 -1.53 -1.79 14.48
CA GLN A 186 -2.23 -0.91 13.54
C GLN A 186 -1.45 0.39 13.37
N VAL A 187 -1.23 0.82 12.12
CA VAL A 187 -0.49 2.03 11.76
C VAL A 187 -1.45 3.07 11.19
N LEU A 188 -1.99 3.91 12.06
CA LEU A 188 -2.92 4.97 11.64
C LEU A 188 -2.17 6.04 10.85
N HIS A 189 -2.79 6.52 9.76
CA HIS A 189 -2.24 7.59 8.92
C HIS A 189 -2.70 9.00 9.38
N TYR A 190 -3.22 9.08 10.59
CA TYR A 190 -3.65 10.30 11.27
C TYR A 190 -3.42 10.16 12.77
N GLY A 191 -3.50 11.26 13.50
CA GLY A 191 -3.43 11.22 14.97
C GLY A 191 -2.57 12.33 15.55
N LYS A 192 -1.99 12.04 16.71
CA LYS A 192 -1.24 13.01 17.51
C LYS A 192 0.22 12.58 17.65
N ALA A 193 1.14 13.49 17.38
CA ALA A 193 2.56 13.27 17.62
C ALA A 193 2.83 12.94 19.10
N GLY A 194 3.76 12.04 19.35
CA GLY A 194 4.12 11.54 20.67
C GLY A 194 3.12 10.54 21.26
N ALA A 195 2.04 10.17 20.54
CA ALA A 195 1.07 9.16 20.97
C ALA A 195 1.39 7.77 20.39
N GLY A 196 0.70 6.75 20.91
CA GLY A 196 0.83 5.37 20.45
C GLY A 196 2.00 4.63 21.09
N ILE A 197 2.24 3.42 20.62
CA ILE A 197 3.31 2.56 21.12
C ILE A 197 4.68 3.08 20.69
N PRO A 198 5.74 2.85 21.50
CA PRO A 198 7.10 3.14 21.10
C PRO A 198 7.52 2.20 19.94
N LEU A 199 8.35 2.73 19.06
CA LEU A 199 8.96 1.96 17.98
C LEU A 199 10.23 1.28 18.49
N GLU A 200 10.33 -0.02 18.26
CA GLU A 200 11.46 -0.84 18.71
C GLU A 200 12.13 -1.52 17.51
N PRO A 201 13.48 -1.67 17.51
CA PRO A 201 14.17 -2.41 16.46
C PRO A 201 13.58 -3.82 16.28
N GLY A 202 13.45 -4.25 15.03
CA GLY A 202 12.82 -5.52 14.67
C GLY A 202 11.30 -5.43 14.40
N MET A 203 10.64 -4.31 14.70
CA MET A 203 9.27 -4.09 14.23
C MET A 203 9.24 -3.96 12.71
N THR A 204 8.24 -4.59 12.09
CA THR A 204 7.96 -4.48 10.64
C THR A 204 6.49 -4.18 10.44
N PHE A 205 6.18 -3.19 9.61
CA PHE A 205 4.81 -2.75 9.33
C PHE A 205 4.73 -2.01 8.00
N THR A 206 3.50 -1.88 7.48
CA THR A 206 3.21 -1.07 6.29
C THR A 206 2.93 0.39 6.65
N ILE A 207 3.30 1.29 5.76
CA ILE A 207 2.86 2.69 5.75
C ILE A 207 2.24 2.93 4.38
N GLU A 208 0.91 3.13 4.37
CA GLU A 208 0.06 3.06 3.18
C GLU A 208 -1.04 4.13 3.18
N PRO A 209 -0.71 5.42 3.29
CA PRO A 209 -1.72 6.46 3.40
C PRO A 209 -2.66 6.49 2.19
N MET A 210 -3.95 6.44 2.45
CA MET A 210 -5.01 6.68 1.49
C MET A 210 -5.48 8.12 1.60
N ILE A 211 -5.29 8.90 0.54
CA ILE A 211 -5.56 10.34 0.50
C ILE A 211 -6.64 10.64 -0.54
N ASN A 212 -7.69 11.33 -0.11
CA ASN A 212 -8.80 11.73 -0.97
C ASN A 212 -8.69 13.19 -1.38
N ALA A 213 -9.00 13.49 -2.64
CA ALA A 213 -9.07 14.86 -3.15
C ALA A 213 -10.26 15.65 -2.59
N GLY A 214 -11.27 14.97 -2.07
CA GLY A 214 -12.46 15.53 -1.45
C GLY A 214 -12.56 15.24 0.05
N LYS A 215 -13.74 14.79 0.49
CA LYS A 215 -14.01 14.46 1.90
C LYS A 215 -13.44 13.09 2.27
N PRO A 216 -13.16 12.84 3.57
CA PRO A 216 -12.56 11.57 4.01
C PRO A 216 -13.52 10.38 3.96
N GLY A 217 -14.83 10.60 3.85
CA GLY A 217 -15.84 9.56 3.94
C GLY A 217 -15.79 8.55 2.78
N ILE A 218 -15.89 7.28 3.13
CA ILE A 218 -15.80 6.16 2.19
C ILE A 218 -17.01 5.23 2.31
N ARG A 219 -17.20 4.36 1.33
CA ARG A 219 -18.17 3.25 1.37
C ARG A 219 -17.65 2.02 0.64
N GLU A 220 -18.06 0.86 1.08
CA GLU A 220 -17.82 -0.42 0.42
C GLU A 220 -18.83 -0.66 -0.71
N LEU A 221 -18.38 -1.28 -1.79
CA LEU A 221 -19.24 -1.71 -2.90
C LEU A 221 -19.87 -3.09 -2.63
N ALA A 222 -20.84 -3.47 -3.47
CA ALA A 222 -21.56 -4.72 -3.35
C ALA A 222 -20.71 -5.99 -3.56
N ASP A 223 -19.50 -5.86 -4.09
CA ASP A 223 -18.53 -6.95 -4.21
C ASP A 223 -17.95 -7.37 -2.85
N GLY A 224 -18.18 -6.55 -1.80
CA GLY A 224 -17.73 -6.79 -0.42
C GLY A 224 -16.25 -6.54 -0.18
N TRP A 225 -15.57 -5.81 -1.11
CA TRP A 225 -14.16 -5.50 -1.01
C TRP A 225 -13.80 -4.08 -1.47
N THR A 226 -14.25 -3.69 -2.66
CA THR A 226 -13.86 -2.42 -3.26
C THR A 226 -14.36 -1.25 -2.43
N ILE A 227 -13.45 -0.43 -1.96
CA ILE A 227 -13.74 0.79 -1.20
C ILE A 227 -13.69 2.00 -2.14
N VAL A 228 -14.68 2.87 -2.05
CA VAL A 228 -14.77 4.09 -2.86
C VAL A 228 -15.04 5.32 -2.00
N THR A 229 -14.63 6.49 -2.48
CA THR A 229 -15.02 7.77 -1.84
C THR A 229 -16.52 7.99 -1.98
N LYS A 230 -17.16 8.51 -0.91
CA LYS A 230 -18.61 8.79 -0.91
C LYS A 230 -19.01 9.92 -1.88
N ASP A 231 -18.12 10.87 -2.08
CA ASP A 231 -18.31 12.05 -2.91
C ASP A 231 -17.81 11.88 -4.34
N HIS A 232 -17.32 10.69 -4.69
CA HIS A 232 -16.73 10.35 -5.99
C HIS A 232 -15.47 11.17 -6.34
N SER A 233 -14.85 11.83 -5.37
CA SER A 233 -13.55 12.47 -5.55
C SER A 233 -12.45 11.44 -5.78
N LEU A 234 -11.36 11.85 -6.44
CA LEU A 234 -10.20 10.99 -6.65
C LEU A 234 -9.58 10.58 -5.31
N SER A 235 -9.03 9.37 -5.27
CA SER A 235 -8.23 8.86 -4.16
C SER A 235 -6.90 8.32 -4.68
N ALA A 236 -5.85 8.41 -3.88
CA ALA A 236 -4.55 7.83 -4.17
C ALA A 236 -3.99 7.14 -2.94
N GLN A 237 -3.20 6.08 -3.17
CA GLN A 237 -2.50 5.32 -2.14
C GLN A 237 -1.10 4.99 -2.63
N TRP A 238 -0.11 5.15 -1.77
CA TRP A 238 1.23 4.60 -1.93
C TRP A 238 1.57 3.78 -0.71
N GLU A 239 2.39 2.77 -0.87
CA GLU A 239 2.71 1.90 0.24
C GLU A 239 4.13 1.36 0.17
N HIS A 240 4.73 1.29 1.35
CA HIS A 240 5.95 0.51 1.60
C HIS A 240 5.84 -0.29 2.89
N THR A 241 6.43 -1.48 2.88
CA THR A 241 6.79 -2.20 4.11
C THR A 241 8.12 -1.65 4.64
N VAL A 242 8.14 -1.29 5.91
CA VAL A 242 9.32 -0.77 6.59
C VAL A 242 9.69 -1.60 7.81
N ALA A 243 10.98 -1.64 8.12
CA ALA A 243 11.52 -2.19 9.37
C ALA A 243 12.11 -1.07 10.22
N VAL A 244 11.92 -1.15 11.53
CA VAL A 244 12.65 -0.33 12.50
C VAL A 244 14.03 -0.95 12.70
N THR A 245 15.09 -0.19 12.47
CA THR A 245 16.49 -0.62 12.68
C THR A 245 17.05 -0.01 13.97
N GLU A 246 18.24 -0.40 14.36
CA GLU A 246 18.94 0.19 15.53
C GLU A 246 19.19 1.70 15.42
N SER A 247 19.26 2.23 14.19
CA SER A 247 19.62 3.64 13.94
C SER A 247 18.53 4.45 13.21
N GLY A 248 17.42 3.83 12.84
CA GLY A 248 16.36 4.50 12.07
C GLY A 248 15.37 3.52 11.46
N PHE A 249 15.26 3.51 10.14
CA PHE A 249 14.38 2.61 9.39
C PHE A 249 15.07 2.01 8.17
N GLU A 250 14.49 0.96 7.66
CA GLU A 250 14.80 0.37 6.36
C GLU A 250 13.50 0.13 5.58
N VAL A 251 13.48 0.49 4.31
CA VAL A 251 12.36 0.15 3.40
C VAL A 251 12.67 -1.19 2.77
N LEU A 252 11.82 -2.20 3.05
CA LEU A 252 12.03 -3.58 2.60
C LEU A 252 11.52 -3.83 1.17
N THR A 253 10.64 -2.96 0.67
CA THR A 253 9.97 -3.08 -0.63
C THR A 253 10.60 -2.18 -1.68
N GLN A 254 11.90 -2.36 -1.91
CA GLN A 254 12.67 -1.63 -2.92
C GLN A 254 13.13 -2.55 -4.05
N SER A 255 13.09 -2.02 -5.27
CA SER A 255 13.57 -2.62 -6.51
C SER A 255 14.21 -1.55 -7.40
N ASN A 256 14.74 -1.94 -8.56
CA ASN A 256 15.39 -1.00 -9.49
C ASN A 256 14.46 0.09 -10.03
N GLY A 257 13.14 -0.20 -10.13
CA GLY A 257 12.13 0.75 -10.59
C GLY A 257 11.43 1.51 -9.47
N THR A 258 11.83 1.32 -8.20
CA THR A 258 11.24 2.07 -7.09
C THR A 258 11.56 3.55 -7.21
N GLN A 259 10.53 4.39 -7.13
CA GLN A 259 10.68 5.84 -7.16
C GLN A 259 11.50 6.31 -5.94
N ALA A 260 12.50 7.15 -6.21
CA ALA A 260 13.33 7.71 -5.13
C ALA A 260 12.48 8.53 -4.15
N ALA A 261 12.89 8.55 -2.89
CA ALA A 261 12.30 9.41 -1.86
C ALA A 261 12.38 10.89 -2.28
N PRO A 262 11.31 11.68 -2.04
CA PRO A 262 11.26 13.10 -2.40
C PRO A 262 12.18 13.97 -1.53
#